data_2d7f668c6e29938b82b1352191f4b993
#
_entry.id   2d7f668c6e29938b82b1352191f4b993
#
_cell.length_a   1.000
_cell.length_b   1.000
_cell.length_c   1.000
_cell.angle_alpha   90.00
_cell.angle_beta   90.00
_cell.angle_gamma   90.00
#
_symmetry.space_group_name_H-M   'P 1'
#
loop_
_entity.id
_entity.type
_entity.pdbx_description
1 polymer ?
#
loop_
_entity_poly.entity_id
_entity_poly.type
_entity_poly.pdbx_seq_one_letter_code
_entity_poly.pdbx_strand_id
1 'polypeptide(L)'
;MSGDPGLRVGLGIDAHRFAPERPLVLGGVRLRETDGLLGHSDADVLTHAIMDALLGAAGLDDIGTLFPDSDPAFAEADSVGLLASVGRLLRDEGWEPVNVDAVVVCEQPRVASHKQAMRERLAGALGVEVERVTLRGTTTEGMGFTGRGEGIAAQAVALVRRTGTAEDSPGPGGFPRAPHRPDRKHRV
;
A
#
# COMPACT_ATOMS: atom_id res chain seq x y z
N MET A 1 16.00 3.40 -31.47
CA MET A 1 15.49 2.35 -30.55
C MET A 1 15.24 3.03 -29.20
N SER A 2 13.99 3.35 -28.90
CA SER A 2 13.60 3.87 -27.60
C SER A 2 13.41 2.66 -26.69
N GLY A 3 14.45 2.30 -25.95
CA GLY A 3 14.33 1.28 -24.90
C GLY A 3 13.31 1.75 -23.86
N ASP A 4 12.43 0.85 -23.40
CA ASP A 4 11.59 1.08 -22.23
C ASP A 4 12.52 1.50 -21.08
N PRO A 5 12.35 2.69 -20.46
CA PRO A 5 13.21 3.13 -19.35
C PRO A 5 13.11 2.22 -18.11
N GLY A 6 12.26 1.20 -18.17
CA GLY A 6 12.05 0.28 -17.07
C GLY A 6 11.46 0.94 -15.82
N LEU A 7 10.86 2.13 -15.96
CA LEU A 7 10.23 2.87 -14.87
C LEU A 7 8.71 2.78 -14.98
N ARG A 8 8.04 2.54 -13.85
CA ARG A 8 6.57 2.56 -13.75
C ARG A 8 6.10 3.29 -12.52
N VAL A 9 4.96 3.95 -12.67
CA VAL A 9 4.27 4.67 -11.59
C VAL A 9 2.97 3.95 -11.26
N GLY A 10 2.66 3.85 -9.97
CA GLY A 10 1.38 3.36 -9.47
C GLY A 10 0.77 4.34 -8.48
N LEU A 11 -0.54 4.33 -8.40
CA LEU A 11 -1.36 5.08 -7.46
C LEU A 11 -2.13 4.08 -6.58
N GLY A 12 -2.12 4.30 -5.27
CA GLY A 12 -2.94 3.59 -4.30
C GLY A 12 -3.79 4.57 -3.50
N ILE A 13 -5.00 4.17 -3.18
CA ILE A 13 -5.94 4.94 -2.35
C ILE A 13 -6.64 3.96 -1.43
N ASP A 14 -6.70 4.31 -0.14
CA ASP A 14 -7.48 3.56 0.83
C ASP A 14 -8.18 4.51 1.82
N ALA A 15 -9.28 4.06 2.42
CA ALA A 15 -10.03 4.81 3.41
C ALA A 15 -10.72 3.87 4.40
N HIS A 16 -10.55 4.15 5.68
CA HIS A 16 -11.17 3.41 6.77
C HIS A 16 -11.94 4.34 7.71
N ARG A 17 -13.11 3.90 8.17
CA ARG A 17 -13.88 4.61 9.18
C ARG A 17 -13.31 4.37 10.57
N PHE A 18 -13.53 5.32 11.50
CA PHE A 18 -13.16 5.12 12.89
C PHE A 18 -13.96 4.01 13.59
N ALA A 19 -13.29 3.33 14.52
CA ALA A 19 -13.86 2.29 15.37
C ALA A 19 -13.35 2.50 16.82
N PRO A 20 -14.25 2.68 17.82
CA PRO A 20 -13.87 3.15 19.16
C PRO A 20 -12.91 2.23 19.92
N GLU A 21 -13.05 0.91 19.76
CA GLU A 21 -12.33 -0.08 20.58
C GLU A 21 -11.04 -0.63 19.93
N ARG A 22 -10.64 -0.05 18.80
CA ARG A 22 -9.43 -0.49 18.11
C ARG A 22 -8.28 0.50 18.31
N PRO A 23 -7.02 0.04 18.35
CA PRO A 23 -5.89 0.95 18.32
C PRO A 23 -5.82 1.66 16.97
N LEU A 24 -5.35 2.90 16.96
CA LEU A 24 -5.05 3.63 15.73
C LEU A 24 -3.60 3.40 15.33
N VAL A 25 -3.41 2.70 14.21
CA VAL A 25 -2.11 2.45 13.61
C VAL A 25 -2.03 3.15 12.25
N LEU A 26 -0.95 3.88 12.00
CA LEU A 26 -0.65 4.51 10.72
C LEU A 26 0.85 4.36 10.42
N GLY A 27 1.19 3.84 9.24
CA GLY A 27 2.58 3.59 8.84
C GLY A 27 3.32 2.70 9.85
N GLY A 28 2.61 1.72 10.42
CA GLY A 28 3.12 0.82 11.46
C GLY A 28 3.34 1.46 12.83
N VAL A 29 2.96 2.73 13.03
CA VAL A 29 3.10 3.43 14.31
C VAL A 29 1.75 3.51 14.99
N ARG A 30 1.67 3.00 16.23
CA ARG A 30 0.48 3.15 17.05
C ARG A 30 0.40 4.58 17.61
N LEU A 31 -0.64 5.31 17.22
CA LEU A 31 -0.86 6.70 17.62
C LEU A 31 -1.79 6.83 18.83
N ARG A 32 -2.74 5.88 18.96
CA ARG A 32 -3.74 5.84 20.03
C ARG A 32 -4.05 4.40 20.42
N GLU A 33 -4.47 4.19 21.64
CA GLU A 33 -4.91 2.87 22.12
C GLU A 33 -6.37 2.55 21.75
N THR A 34 -7.17 3.59 21.49
CA THR A 34 -8.59 3.53 21.12
C THR A 34 -8.87 4.49 19.97
N ASP A 35 -10.10 4.51 19.47
CA ASP A 35 -10.53 5.34 18.34
C ASP A 35 -9.63 5.16 17.12
N GLY A 36 -9.31 3.90 16.83
CA GLY A 36 -8.57 3.49 15.63
C GLY A 36 -9.49 3.28 14.44
N LEU A 37 -9.03 2.51 13.47
CA LEU A 37 -9.75 2.28 12.22
C LEU A 37 -10.37 0.88 12.16
N LEU A 38 -11.50 0.76 11.47
CA LEU A 38 -12.16 -0.51 11.23
C LEU A 38 -11.58 -1.18 9.99
N GLY A 39 -11.15 -2.41 10.14
CA GLY A 39 -10.66 -3.27 9.05
C GLY A 39 -10.39 -4.68 9.54
N HIS A 40 -10.02 -5.58 8.62
CA HIS A 40 -9.75 -6.98 8.92
C HIS A 40 -8.35 -7.16 9.57
N SER A 41 -7.35 -6.42 9.08
CA SER A 41 -5.99 -6.33 9.63
C SER A 41 -5.93 -5.30 10.77
N ASP A 42 -4.78 -4.71 11.03
CA ASP A 42 -4.61 -3.54 11.90
C ASP A 42 -5.23 -2.24 11.32
N ALA A 43 -5.82 -2.32 10.11
CA ALA A 43 -6.46 -1.23 9.38
C ALA A 43 -5.55 -0.01 9.15
N ASP A 44 -4.26 -0.23 8.93
CA ASP A 44 -3.30 0.82 8.59
C ASP A 44 -3.52 1.33 7.15
N VAL A 45 -4.45 2.28 7.03
CA VAL A 45 -4.86 2.88 5.75
C VAL A 45 -3.69 3.46 4.94
N LEU A 46 -2.65 3.95 5.62
CA LEU A 46 -1.46 4.51 4.96
C LEU A 46 -0.63 3.40 4.31
N THR A 47 -0.38 2.32 5.05
CA THR A 47 0.40 1.18 4.56
C THR A 47 -0.35 0.45 3.44
N HIS A 48 -1.68 0.34 3.53
CA HIS A 48 -2.53 -0.23 2.46
C HIS A 48 -2.42 0.58 1.16
N ALA A 49 -2.57 1.91 1.22
CA ALA A 49 -2.42 2.77 0.04
C ALA A 49 -1.02 2.64 -0.60
N ILE A 50 0.03 2.49 0.21
CA ILE A 50 1.39 2.29 -0.29
C ILE A 50 1.54 0.93 -0.97
N MET A 51 0.97 -0.14 -0.41
CA MET A 51 1.00 -1.48 -1.02
C MET A 51 0.32 -1.46 -2.40
N ASP A 52 -0.87 -0.90 -2.50
CA ASP A 52 -1.60 -0.80 -3.78
C ASP A 52 -0.88 0.06 -4.82
N ALA A 53 -0.23 1.16 -4.39
CA ALA A 53 0.59 1.95 -5.29
C ALA A 53 1.76 1.14 -5.87
N LEU A 54 2.44 0.35 -5.04
CA LEU A 54 3.57 -0.47 -5.45
C LEU A 54 3.13 -1.63 -6.36
N LEU A 55 2.08 -2.33 -6.00
CA LEU A 55 1.51 -3.42 -6.78
C LEU A 55 1.01 -2.93 -8.14
N GLY A 56 0.26 -1.83 -8.17
CA GLY A 56 -0.21 -1.22 -9.40
C GLY A 56 0.93 -0.76 -10.32
N ALA A 57 2.01 -0.20 -9.76
CA ALA A 57 3.20 0.15 -10.52
C ALA A 57 3.86 -1.08 -11.19
N ALA A 58 3.91 -2.21 -10.50
CA ALA A 58 4.44 -3.45 -11.02
C ALA A 58 3.50 -4.17 -12.01
N GLY A 59 2.22 -3.75 -12.09
CA GLY A 59 1.20 -4.40 -12.90
C GLY A 59 0.67 -5.70 -12.25
N LEU A 60 0.71 -5.75 -10.93
CA LEU A 60 0.19 -6.85 -10.12
C LEU A 60 -1.21 -6.53 -9.61
N ASP A 61 -1.90 -7.55 -9.08
CA ASP A 61 -3.21 -7.42 -8.45
C ASP A 61 -3.12 -6.63 -7.13
N ASP A 62 -4.27 -6.15 -6.64
CA ASP A 62 -4.41 -5.36 -5.42
C ASP A 62 -4.22 -6.19 -4.12
N ILE A 63 -4.14 -5.49 -2.99
CA ILE A 63 -3.99 -6.12 -1.67
C ILE A 63 -5.17 -7.03 -1.32
N GLY A 64 -6.39 -6.73 -1.75
CA GLY A 64 -7.58 -7.54 -1.49
C GLY A 64 -7.52 -8.91 -2.19
N THR A 65 -6.83 -8.98 -3.32
CA THR A 65 -6.55 -10.24 -4.03
C THR A 65 -5.41 -11.03 -3.39
N LEU A 66 -4.35 -10.34 -2.96
CA LEU A 66 -3.16 -10.98 -2.37
C LEU A 66 -3.37 -11.41 -0.91
N PHE A 67 -4.13 -10.62 -0.15
CA PHE A 67 -4.40 -10.81 1.27
C PHE A 67 -5.91 -10.72 1.55
N PRO A 68 -6.70 -11.68 1.05
CA PRO A 68 -8.16 -11.59 1.11
C PRO A 68 -8.69 -11.61 2.56
N ASP A 69 -9.64 -10.74 2.85
CA ASP A 69 -10.33 -10.66 4.15
C ASP A 69 -11.03 -11.98 4.55
N SER A 70 -11.29 -12.85 3.59
CA SER A 70 -11.87 -14.18 3.84
C SER A 70 -10.86 -15.21 4.39
N ASP A 71 -9.56 -14.92 4.36
CA ASP A 71 -8.53 -15.81 4.87
C ASP A 71 -8.19 -15.44 6.33
N PRO A 72 -8.46 -16.34 7.30
CA PRO A 72 -8.15 -16.10 8.70
C PRO A 72 -6.65 -15.86 8.99
N ALA A 73 -5.76 -16.27 8.08
CA ALA A 73 -4.32 -16.04 8.24
C ALA A 73 -3.94 -14.55 8.26
N PHE A 74 -4.81 -13.68 7.72
CA PHE A 74 -4.59 -12.23 7.68
C PHE A 74 -5.42 -11.45 8.69
N ALA A 75 -6.21 -12.15 9.53
CA ALA A 75 -6.94 -11.52 10.64
C ALA A 75 -5.94 -10.89 11.62
N GLU A 76 -6.15 -9.62 11.96
CA GLU A 76 -5.26 -8.83 12.85
C GLU A 76 -3.79 -8.75 12.34
N ALA A 77 -3.56 -9.00 11.05
CA ALA A 77 -2.21 -8.95 10.48
C ALA A 77 -1.58 -7.55 10.63
N ASP A 78 -0.28 -7.51 10.91
CA ASP A 78 0.55 -6.31 10.86
C ASP A 78 0.75 -5.88 9.41
N SER A 79 0.18 -4.75 9.03
CA SER A 79 0.27 -4.24 7.66
C SER A 79 1.71 -3.94 7.21
N VAL A 80 2.62 -3.62 8.13
CA VAL A 80 4.05 -3.45 7.81
C VAL A 80 4.68 -4.78 7.42
N GLY A 81 4.28 -5.88 8.06
CA GLY A 81 4.67 -7.24 7.67
C GLY A 81 4.13 -7.63 6.29
N LEU A 82 2.89 -7.23 5.97
CA LEU A 82 2.32 -7.41 4.63
C LEU A 82 3.08 -6.57 3.58
N LEU A 83 3.42 -5.32 3.90
CA LEU A 83 4.24 -4.46 3.04
C LEU A 83 5.62 -5.07 2.76
N ALA A 84 6.26 -5.69 3.76
CA ALA A 84 7.51 -6.41 3.56
C ALA A 84 7.34 -7.59 2.60
N SER A 85 6.17 -8.25 2.61
CA SER A 85 5.83 -9.33 1.67
C SER A 85 5.63 -8.81 0.26
N VAL A 86 4.95 -7.66 0.10
CA VAL A 86 4.84 -6.94 -1.19
C VAL A 86 6.23 -6.57 -1.70
N GLY A 87 7.11 -6.03 -0.86
CA GLY A 87 8.49 -5.70 -1.25
C GLY A 87 9.29 -6.92 -1.75
N ARG A 88 9.09 -8.10 -1.16
CA ARG A 88 9.67 -9.35 -1.68
C ARG A 88 9.08 -9.75 -3.02
N LEU A 89 7.76 -9.74 -3.14
CA LEU A 89 7.05 -10.06 -4.39
C LEU A 89 7.52 -9.17 -5.54
N LEU A 90 7.67 -7.87 -5.31
CA LEU A 90 8.20 -6.94 -6.32
C LEU A 90 9.58 -7.39 -6.81
N ARG A 91 10.51 -7.73 -5.91
CA ARG A 91 11.86 -8.20 -6.27
C ARG A 91 11.82 -9.51 -7.06
N ASP A 92 10.95 -10.45 -6.67
CA ASP A 92 10.78 -11.75 -7.35
C ASP A 92 10.23 -11.54 -8.78
N GLU A 93 9.39 -10.50 -8.99
CA GLU A 93 8.88 -10.07 -10.29
C GLU A 93 9.84 -9.13 -11.06
N GLY A 94 11.05 -8.93 -10.55
CA GLY A 94 12.09 -8.11 -11.20
C GLY A 94 11.84 -6.60 -11.10
N TRP A 95 11.20 -6.15 -10.03
CA TRP A 95 10.98 -4.73 -9.74
C TRP A 95 11.61 -4.33 -8.41
N GLU A 96 12.03 -3.08 -8.31
CA GLU A 96 12.43 -2.48 -7.04
C GLU A 96 11.80 -1.10 -6.84
N PRO A 97 11.42 -0.76 -5.61
CA PRO A 97 10.92 0.58 -5.28
C PRO A 97 12.02 1.63 -5.44
N VAL A 98 11.70 2.71 -6.18
CA VAL A 98 12.59 3.88 -6.31
C VAL A 98 12.27 4.89 -5.22
N ASN A 99 10.98 5.26 -5.11
CA ASN A 99 10.47 6.10 -4.04
C ASN A 99 8.96 5.92 -3.86
N VAL A 100 8.49 6.35 -2.70
CA VAL A 100 7.06 6.45 -2.34
C VAL A 100 6.81 7.86 -1.85
N ASP A 101 5.72 8.49 -2.31
CA ASP A 101 5.17 9.72 -1.75
C ASP A 101 3.71 9.47 -1.34
N ALA A 102 3.40 9.65 -0.07
CA ALA A 102 2.08 9.39 0.47
C ALA A 102 1.53 10.55 1.28
N VAL A 103 0.20 10.69 1.24
CA VAL A 103 -0.54 11.73 1.96
C VAL A 103 -1.63 11.07 2.79
N VAL A 104 -1.64 11.37 4.09
CA VAL A 104 -2.74 11.05 5.00
C VAL A 104 -3.69 12.23 5.04
N VAL A 105 -4.97 11.96 4.82
CA VAL A 105 -6.05 12.94 4.80
C VAL A 105 -6.94 12.74 6.02
N CYS A 106 -6.82 13.60 7.02
CA CYS A 106 -7.62 13.54 8.25
C CYS A 106 -7.57 14.87 9.01
N GLU A 107 -8.60 15.18 9.76
CA GLU A 107 -8.58 16.30 10.70
C GLU A 107 -7.79 15.94 11.96
N GLN A 108 -7.92 14.70 12.44
CA GLN A 108 -7.22 14.15 13.60
C GLN A 108 -6.87 12.68 13.35
N PRO A 109 -5.73 12.19 13.89
CA PRO A 109 -4.70 12.91 14.65
C PRO A 109 -3.79 13.76 13.76
N ARG A 110 -3.05 14.68 14.37
CA ARG A 110 -1.95 15.37 13.66
C ARG A 110 -0.78 14.42 13.47
N VAL A 111 -0.54 13.98 12.25
CA VAL A 111 0.53 13.01 11.93
C VAL A 111 1.95 13.57 11.96
N ALA A 112 2.10 14.91 12.07
CA ALA A 112 3.39 15.59 11.92
C ALA A 112 4.49 15.08 12.86
N SER A 113 4.16 14.83 14.13
CA SER A 113 5.11 14.34 15.16
C SER A 113 5.51 12.87 14.97
N HIS A 114 4.76 12.10 14.20
CA HIS A 114 4.97 10.68 14.00
C HIS A 114 5.59 10.32 12.65
N LYS A 115 5.70 11.31 11.73
CA LYS A 115 6.16 11.07 10.35
C LYS A 115 7.50 10.35 10.26
N GLN A 116 8.46 10.74 11.10
CA GLN A 116 9.80 10.14 11.04
C GLN A 116 9.74 8.64 11.39
N ALA A 117 9.06 8.29 12.49
CA ALA A 117 8.91 6.89 12.90
C ALA A 117 8.15 6.06 11.86
N MET A 118 7.10 6.63 11.24
CA MET A 118 6.37 5.97 10.14
C MET A 118 7.30 5.72 8.94
N ARG A 119 8.05 6.73 8.51
CA ARG A 119 8.99 6.62 7.37
C ARG A 119 10.03 5.53 7.61
N GLU A 120 10.61 5.47 8.81
CA GLU A 120 11.59 4.46 9.19
C GLU A 120 11.02 3.04 9.12
N ARG A 121 9.80 2.83 9.62
CA ARG A 121 9.13 1.52 9.55
C ARG A 121 8.81 1.10 8.13
N LEU A 122 8.24 2.01 7.34
CA LEU A 122 7.87 1.74 5.95
C LEU A 122 9.10 1.50 5.06
N ALA A 123 10.13 2.32 5.21
CA ALA A 123 11.39 2.16 4.49
C ALA A 123 12.10 0.84 4.86
N GLY A 124 12.12 0.50 6.15
CA GLY A 124 12.66 -0.77 6.64
C GLY A 124 11.94 -1.99 6.05
N ALA A 125 10.60 -1.95 5.98
CA ALA A 125 9.80 -3.01 5.38
C ALA A 125 10.08 -3.20 3.88
N LEU A 126 10.26 -2.09 3.17
CA LEU A 126 10.57 -2.10 1.73
C LEU A 126 12.05 -2.41 1.43
N GLY A 127 12.94 -2.28 2.42
CA GLY A 127 14.38 -2.42 2.23
C GLY A 127 14.98 -1.25 1.43
N VAL A 128 14.46 -0.04 1.64
CA VAL A 128 14.94 1.19 0.98
C VAL A 128 15.43 2.21 2.02
N GLU A 129 16.21 3.20 1.58
CA GLU A 129 16.62 4.32 2.42
C GLU A 129 15.40 5.17 2.84
N VAL A 130 15.42 5.72 4.05
CA VAL A 130 14.30 6.51 4.63
C VAL A 130 13.94 7.72 3.76
N GLU A 131 14.93 8.32 3.09
CA GLU A 131 14.78 9.44 2.17
C GLU A 131 13.92 9.13 0.95
N ARG A 132 13.76 7.86 0.62
CA ARG A 132 12.90 7.39 -0.49
C ARG A 132 11.42 7.31 -0.11
N VAL A 133 11.09 7.49 1.18
CA VAL A 133 9.69 7.50 1.66
C VAL A 133 9.35 8.91 2.13
N THR A 134 8.44 9.56 1.43
CA THR A 134 7.89 10.87 1.79
C THR A 134 6.50 10.71 2.35
N LEU A 135 6.23 11.33 3.52
CA LEU A 135 4.90 11.35 4.13
C LEU A 135 4.45 12.78 4.38
N ARG A 136 3.22 13.06 4.00
CA ARG A 136 2.54 14.33 4.25
C ARG A 136 1.21 14.08 4.95
N GLY A 137 0.70 15.06 5.66
CA GLY A 137 -0.65 15.08 6.19
C GLY A 137 -1.37 16.32 5.70
N THR A 138 -2.64 16.21 5.43
CA THR A 138 -3.53 17.32 5.08
C THR A 138 -4.89 17.15 5.72
N THR A 139 -5.66 18.22 5.81
CA THR A 139 -7.09 18.21 6.17
C THR A 139 -7.92 18.40 4.92
N THR A 140 -9.22 18.23 5.05
CA THR A 140 -10.21 18.64 4.04
C THR A 140 -11.02 19.87 4.49
N GLU A 141 -10.50 20.61 5.45
CA GLU A 141 -11.12 21.86 5.97
C GLU A 141 -12.58 21.63 6.38
N GLY A 142 -12.86 20.53 7.08
CA GLY A 142 -14.20 20.16 7.53
C GLY A 142 -15.11 19.54 6.45
N MET A 143 -14.64 19.40 5.22
CA MET A 143 -15.46 18.87 4.11
C MET A 143 -15.31 17.35 3.98
N GLY A 144 -16.38 16.70 3.50
CA GLY A 144 -16.41 15.26 3.25
C GLY A 144 -16.35 14.42 4.53
N PHE A 145 -16.16 13.10 4.37
CA PHE A 145 -16.14 12.17 5.50
C PHE A 145 -14.89 12.36 6.39
N THR A 146 -13.76 12.70 5.80
CA THR A 146 -12.51 12.99 6.56
C THR A 146 -12.66 14.28 7.35
N GLY A 147 -13.27 15.31 6.76
CA GLY A 147 -13.51 16.59 7.42
C GLY A 147 -14.54 16.51 8.55
N ARG A 148 -15.53 15.61 8.44
CA ARG A 148 -16.48 15.33 9.52
C ARG A 148 -15.95 14.40 10.59
N GLY A 149 -14.71 13.92 10.45
CA GLY A 149 -14.10 13.03 11.42
C GLY A 149 -14.72 11.61 11.43
N GLU A 150 -15.25 11.14 10.31
CA GLU A 150 -15.85 9.81 10.19
C GLU A 150 -14.79 8.72 9.95
N GLY A 151 -13.61 9.10 9.46
CA GLY A 151 -12.50 8.19 9.15
C GLY A 151 -11.28 8.92 8.65
N ILE A 152 -10.31 8.14 8.18
CA ILE A 152 -9.06 8.59 7.58
C ILE A 152 -8.96 8.02 6.17
N ALA A 153 -8.45 8.83 5.24
CA ALA A 153 -8.03 8.37 3.92
C ALA A 153 -6.52 8.53 3.75
N ALA A 154 -5.95 7.73 2.87
CA ALA A 154 -4.59 7.87 2.42
C ALA A 154 -4.49 7.71 0.90
N GLN A 155 -3.56 8.43 0.31
CA GLN A 155 -3.17 8.29 -1.09
C GLN A 155 -1.67 8.11 -1.16
N ALA A 156 -1.20 7.23 -2.03
CA ALA A 156 0.21 7.02 -2.27
C ALA A 156 0.51 6.96 -3.77
N VAL A 157 1.66 7.48 -4.15
CA VAL A 157 2.26 7.27 -5.45
C VAL A 157 3.58 6.57 -5.25
N ALA A 158 3.82 5.50 -5.99
CA ALA A 158 5.07 4.77 -5.99
C ALA A 158 5.71 4.80 -7.38
N LEU A 159 7.02 4.96 -7.42
CA LEU A 159 7.84 4.73 -8.59
C LEU A 159 8.64 3.45 -8.38
N VAL A 160 8.57 2.54 -9.35
CA VAL A 160 9.39 1.32 -9.38
C VAL A 160 10.25 1.28 -10.63
N ARG A 161 11.37 0.55 -10.56
CA ARG A 161 12.23 0.31 -11.71
C ARG A 161 12.50 -1.18 -11.90
N ARG A 162 12.74 -1.60 -13.13
CA ARG A 162 13.20 -2.96 -13.45
C ARG A 162 14.59 -3.21 -12.88
N THR A 163 14.78 -4.40 -12.28
CA THR A 163 16.07 -4.90 -11.80
C THR A 163 16.66 -5.86 -12.83
N GLY A 164 17.00 -5.38 -14.00
CA GLY A 164 17.61 -6.18 -15.05
C GLY A 164 18.20 -5.29 -16.11
N THR A 165 19.29 -5.73 -16.75
CA THR A 165 19.87 -5.04 -17.89
C THR A 165 18.89 -5.02 -19.06
N ALA A 166 18.92 -4.00 -19.89
CA ALA A 166 18.08 -3.84 -21.07
C ALA A 166 18.14 -5.03 -22.08
N GLU A 167 18.95 -6.04 -21.81
CA GLU A 167 19.10 -7.26 -22.60
C GLU A 167 18.12 -8.37 -22.23
N ASP A 168 17.48 -8.33 -21.06
CA ASP A 168 16.50 -9.33 -20.58
C ASP A 168 15.04 -8.88 -20.70
N SER A 169 14.75 -7.79 -21.39
CA SER A 169 13.35 -7.37 -21.59
C SER A 169 12.65 -8.35 -22.55
N PRO A 170 11.60 -9.06 -22.11
CA PRO A 170 10.72 -9.72 -23.05
C PRO A 170 10.13 -8.66 -23.98
N GLY A 171 10.23 -8.90 -25.28
CA GLY A 171 9.76 -7.98 -26.34
C GLY A 171 8.31 -7.52 -26.13
N PRO A 172 7.84 -6.49 -26.85
CA PRO A 172 6.51 -5.91 -26.69
C PRO A 172 5.42 -6.91 -27.09
N GLY A 173 4.90 -7.65 -26.14
CA GLY A 173 3.86 -8.64 -26.39
C GLY A 173 3.76 -9.69 -25.31
N GLY A 174 3.07 -9.37 -24.25
CA GLY A 174 2.62 -10.38 -23.32
C GLY A 174 2.47 -9.88 -21.90
N PHE A 175 1.33 -9.27 -21.60
CA PHE A 175 0.84 -9.31 -20.23
C PHE A 175 0.69 -10.78 -19.83
N PRO A 176 1.24 -11.23 -18.69
CA PRO A 176 0.95 -12.56 -18.20
C PRO A 176 -0.57 -12.69 -18.10
N ARG A 177 -1.13 -13.66 -18.79
CA ARG A 177 -2.55 -13.99 -18.64
C ARG A 177 -2.75 -14.44 -17.20
N ALA A 178 -3.74 -13.85 -16.52
CA ALA A 178 -4.23 -14.33 -15.24
C ALA A 178 -4.42 -15.86 -15.29
N PRO A 179 -4.09 -16.60 -14.23
CA PRO A 179 -4.29 -18.04 -14.21
C PRO A 179 -5.76 -18.35 -14.50
N HIS A 180 -5.97 -19.22 -15.48
CA HIS A 180 -7.26 -19.66 -15.96
C HIS A 180 -8.08 -20.20 -14.76
N ARG A 181 -9.16 -19.50 -14.37
CA ARG A 181 -10.13 -20.03 -13.43
C ARG A 181 -10.74 -21.31 -14.02
N PRO A 182 -10.71 -22.46 -13.32
CA PRO A 182 -11.45 -23.63 -13.79
C PRO A 182 -12.95 -23.33 -13.76
N ASP A 183 -13.61 -23.58 -14.88
CA ASP A 183 -15.04 -23.48 -15.07
C ASP A 183 -15.80 -24.12 -13.90
N ARG A 184 -16.57 -23.34 -13.16
CA ARG A 184 -17.61 -23.86 -12.27
C ARG A 184 -18.73 -24.43 -13.13
N LYS A 185 -18.63 -25.71 -13.44
CA LYS A 185 -19.76 -26.44 -13.98
C LYS A 185 -20.93 -26.38 -13.01
N HIS A 186 -22.05 -25.87 -13.51
CA HIS A 186 -23.35 -25.93 -12.89
C HIS A 186 -23.61 -27.34 -12.29
N ARG A 187 -23.97 -27.38 -11.02
CA ARG A 187 -24.77 -28.48 -10.48
C ARG A 187 -26.14 -27.93 -10.16
N VAL A 188 -27.08 -28.57 -10.77
CA VAL A 188 -28.53 -28.54 -10.61
C VAL A 188 -28.90 -28.80 -9.15
#